data_b398dee36169ba2511148a2baba31b62
#
_entry.id   b398dee36169ba2511148a2baba31b62
#
_cell.length_a   1.000
_cell.length_b   1.000
_cell.length_c   1.000
_cell.angle_alpha   90.00
_cell.angle_beta   90.00
_cell.angle_gamma   90.00
#
_symmetry.space_group_name_H-M   'P 1'
#
loop_
_entity.id
_entity.type
_entity.pdbx_description
1 polymer ?
#
loop_
_entity_poly.entity_id
_entity_poly.type
_entity_poly.pdbx_seq_one_letter_code
_entity_poly.pdbx_strand_id
1 'polypeptide(L)'
;LADNEKFTGILTMFSNPILGLLAGTILTAVIQSSSASVGILQTLAMRGIVNWRSAIFITLGQNIGTCITAILSSAGANKTAKRAAVIHLSFNVLGAAIYGVIMTIFFGIFPDLAMQHISSTQISIFHSIFNVSVTILLFPFANALVKLSGIIIHEDVVEDEEEEEPEEKALRHLDPRILETLSLIHISE
;
A
#
# COMPACT_ATOMS: atom_id res chain seq x y z
N LEU A 1 -2.68 21.28 -25.66
CA LEU A 1 -3.34 20.09 -25.09
C LEU A 1 -4.62 20.44 -24.34
N ALA A 2 -4.67 21.58 -23.62
CA ALA A 2 -5.85 22.04 -22.88
C ALA A 2 -7.03 22.40 -23.81
N ASP A 3 -6.76 22.79 -25.04
CA ASP A 3 -7.78 23.19 -26.04
C ASP A 3 -8.32 21.99 -26.86
N ASN A 4 -7.91 20.78 -26.56
CA ASN A 4 -8.40 19.60 -27.27
C ASN A 4 -9.62 19.04 -26.54
N GLU A 5 -10.80 19.16 -27.15
CA GLU A 5 -12.07 18.68 -26.60
C GLU A 5 -12.04 17.21 -26.16
N LYS A 6 -11.31 16.36 -26.89
CA LYS A 6 -11.13 14.94 -26.53
C LYS A 6 -10.32 14.78 -25.25
N PHE A 7 -9.28 15.63 -25.05
CA PHE A 7 -8.45 15.59 -23.86
C PHE A 7 -9.23 16.09 -22.65
N THR A 8 -9.98 17.19 -22.80
CA THR A 8 -10.86 17.72 -21.75
C THR A 8 -11.98 16.72 -21.42
N GLY A 9 -12.55 16.05 -22.41
CA GLY A 9 -13.54 15.00 -22.22
C GLY A 9 -13.01 13.80 -21.42
N ILE A 10 -11.77 13.36 -21.68
CA ILE A 10 -11.12 12.29 -20.90
C ILE A 10 -10.90 12.72 -19.45
N LEU A 11 -10.49 13.97 -19.23
CA LEU A 11 -10.25 14.49 -17.87
C LEU A 11 -11.54 14.66 -17.06
N THR A 12 -12.64 15.04 -17.71
CA THR A 12 -13.96 15.11 -17.06
C THR A 12 -14.47 13.71 -16.66
N MET A 13 -14.08 12.65 -17.37
CA MET A 13 -14.39 11.27 -16.95
C MET A 13 -13.77 10.94 -15.59
N PHE A 14 -12.59 11.46 -15.27
CA PHE A 14 -11.94 11.24 -13.97
C PHE A 14 -12.59 12.02 -12.81
N SER A 15 -13.54 12.89 -13.09
CA SER A 15 -14.43 13.46 -12.06
C SER A 15 -15.44 12.41 -11.55
N ASN A 16 -15.63 11.29 -12.24
CA ASN A 16 -16.32 10.13 -11.69
C ASN A 16 -15.44 9.49 -10.60
N PRO A 17 -15.95 9.29 -9.38
CA PRO A 17 -15.18 8.75 -8.26
C PRO A 17 -14.48 7.44 -8.57
N ILE A 18 -15.19 6.50 -9.20
CA ILE A 18 -14.66 5.17 -9.52
C ILE A 18 -13.58 5.25 -10.59
N LEU A 19 -13.80 6.03 -11.65
CA LEU A 19 -12.84 6.17 -12.74
C LEU A 19 -11.58 6.92 -12.28
N GLY A 20 -11.72 7.95 -11.44
CA GLY A 20 -10.60 8.66 -10.82
C GLY A 20 -9.75 7.72 -9.95
N LEU A 21 -10.40 6.94 -9.10
CA LEU A 21 -9.74 5.96 -8.24
C LEU A 21 -9.01 4.88 -9.07
N LEU A 22 -9.66 4.32 -10.09
CA LEU A 22 -9.04 3.33 -10.97
C LEU A 22 -7.84 3.92 -11.73
N ALA A 23 -7.96 5.14 -12.25
CA ALA A 23 -6.88 5.82 -12.94
C ALA A 23 -5.66 6.01 -12.05
N GLY A 24 -5.85 6.47 -10.80
CA GLY A 24 -4.77 6.60 -9.82
C GLY A 24 -4.13 5.27 -9.46
N THR A 25 -4.95 4.24 -9.26
CA THR A 25 -4.49 2.87 -8.95
C THR A 25 -3.63 2.32 -10.08
N ILE A 26 -4.11 2.36 -11.32
CA ILE A 26 -3.39 1.83 -12.48
C ILE A 26 -2.10 2.61 -12.71
N LEU A 27 -2.17 3.96 -12.68
CA LEU A 27 -1.00 4.81 -12.87
C LEU A 27 0.12 4.45 -11.88
N THR A 28 -0.21 4.36 -10.60
CA THR A 28 0.78 4.08 -9.56
C THR A 28 1.26 2.63 -9.61
N ALA A 29 0.37 1.69 -9.92
CA ALA A 29 0.74 0.28 -10.08
C ALA A 29 1.74 0.06 -11.24
N VAL A 30 1.58 0.81 -12.33
CA VAL A 30 2.49 0.74 -13.50
C VAL A 30 3.82 1.43 -13.19
N ILE A 31 3.78 2.63 -12.60
CA ILE A 31 4.98 3.41 -12.28
C ILE A 31 5.75 2.78 -11.09
N GLN A 32 5.06 2.10 -10.18
CA GLN A 32 5.61 1.52 -8.95
C GLN A 32 6.30 2.54 -8.02
N SER A 33 5.94 3.81 -8.16
CA SER A 33 6.44 4.92 -7.35
C SER A 33 5.32 5.89 -7.04
N SER A 34 4.89 5.95 -5.80
CA SER A 34 3.84 6.87 -5.34
C SER A 34 4.27 8.33 -5.46
N SER A 35 5.53 8.64 -5.15
CA SER A 35 6.07 10.01 -5.28
C SER A 35 6.05 10.49 -6.74
N ALA A 36 6.45 9.63 -7.69
CA ALA A 36 6.42 9.97 -9.11
C ALA A 36 4.97 10.14 -9.60
N SER A 37 4.06 9.26 -9.17
CA SER A 37 2.64 9.32 -9.52
C SER A 37 1.96 10.60 -8.98
N VAL A 38 2.23 10.96 -7.71
CA VAL A 38 1.76 12.21 -7.11
C VAL A 38 2.36 13.42 -7.83
N GLY A 39 3.66 13.39 -8.18
CA GLY A 39 4.32 14.46 -8.94
C GLY A 39 3.70 14.70 -10.32
N ILE A 40 3.26 13.64 -11.00
CA ILE A 40 2.52 13.76 -12.27
C ILE A 40 1.17 14.47 -12.01
N LEU A 41 0.41 14.05 -11.01
CA LEU A 41 -0.87 14.67 -10.67
C LEU A 41 -0.70 16.14 -10.29
N GLN A 42 0.34 16.47 -9.51
CA GLN A 42 0.69 17.86 -9.16
C GLN A 42 1.03 18.69 -10.38
N THR A 43 1.75 18.12 -11.35
CA THR A 43 2.08 18.80 -12.61
C THR A 43 0.81 19.10 -13.43
N LEU A 44 -0.15 18.17 -13.45
CA LEU A 44 -1.44 18.41 -14.09
C LEU A 44 -2.24 19.50 -13.37
N ALA A 45 -2.18 19.53 -12.03
CA ALA A 45 -2.82 20.56 -11.22
C ALA A 45 -2.21 21.97 -11.49
N MET A 46 -0.89 22.07 -11.53
CA MET A 46 -0.20 23.34 -11.86
C MET A 46 -0.57 23.90 -13.26
N ARG A 47 -0.96 23.00 -14.18
CA ARG A 47 -1.46 23.39 -15.50
C ARG A 47 -2.96 23.69 -15.55
N GLY A 48 -3.65 23.63 -14.42
CA GLY A 48 -5.09 23.84 -14.33
C GLY A 48 -5.93 22.75 -15.01
N ILE A 49 -5.37 21.55 -15.21
CA ILE A 49 -6.01 20.47 -15.96
C ILE A 49 -6.96 19.64 -15.07
N VAL A 50 -6.69 19.56 -13.77
CA VAL A 50 -7.49 18.78 -12.81
C VAL A 50 -8.22 19.69 -11.82
N ASN A 51 -9.42 19.28 -11.46
CA ASN A 51 -10.23 19.90 -10.41
C ASN A 51 -10.08 19.14 -9.08
N TRP A 52 -10.65 19.70 -8.01
CA TRP A 52 -10.62 19.07 -6.69
C TRP A 52 -11.13 17.63 -6.72
N ARG A 53 -12.29 17.41 -7.33
CA ARG A 53 -12.92 16.10 -7.33
C ARG A 53 -12.06 15.04 -8.01
N SER A 54 -11.58 15.30 -9.23
CA SER A 54 -10.72 14.33 -9.93
C SER A 54 -9.39 14.09 -9.21
N ALA A 55 -8.74 15.16 -8.70
CA ALA A 55 -7.46 15.01 -8.01
C ALA A 55 -7.58 14.17 -6.72
N ILE A 56 -8.64 14.39 -5.94
CA ILE A 56 -8.87 13.63 -4.71
C ILE A 56 -9.07 12.14 -5.00
N PHE A 57 -9.97 11.77 -5.93
CA PHE A 57 -10.21 10.37 -6.24
C PHE A 57 -9.00 9.70 -6.90
N ILE A 58 -8.23 10.41 -7.74
CA ILE A 58 -6.97 9.91 -8.27
C ILE A 58 -5.97 9.66 -7.11
N THR A 59 -5.85 10.58 -6.15
CA THR A 59 -4.95 10.42 -4.98
C THR A 59 -5.33 9.22 -4.13
N LEU A 60 -6.62 8.98 -3.88
CA LEU A 60 -7.08 7.77 -3.18
C LEU A 60 -6.69 6.50 -3.93
N GLY A 61 -6.83 6.49 -5.26
CA GLY A 61 -6.39 5.39 -6.10
C GLY A 61 -4.87 5.18 -6.08
N GLN A 62 -4.09 6.25 -6.08
CA GLN A 62 -2.63 6.18 -5.98
C GLN A 62 -2.16 5.44 -4.72
N ASN A 63 -2.86 5.62 -3.60
CA ASN A 63 -2.56 4.89 -2.37
C ASN A 63 -2.81 3.37 -2.52
N ILE A 64 -3.90 2.96 -3.18
CA ILE A 64 -4.14 1.54 -3.48
C ILE A 64 -3.06 1.01 -4.43
N GLY A 65 -2.72 1.76 -5.47
CA GLY A 65 -1.70 1.36 -6.46
C GLY A 65 -0.32 1.15 -5.86
N THR A 66 0.02 1.85 -4.77
CA THR A 66 1.28 1.67 -4.04
C THR A 66 1.46 0.24 -3.51
N CYS A 67 0.36 -0.47 -3.22
CA CYS A 67 0.42 -1.82 -2.68
C CYS A 67 0.96 -2.86 -3.68
N ILE A 68 0.99 -2.55 -4.98
CA ILE A 68 1.46 -3.49 -6.01
C ILE A 68 2.92 -3.92 -5.78
N THR A 69 3.77 -3.02 -5.28
CA THR A 69 5.19 -3.32 -5.00
C THR A 69 5.32 -4.36 -3.89
N ALA A 70 4.54 -4.23 -2.81
CA ALA A 70 4.51 -5.20 -1.73
C ALA A 70 3.96 -6.56 -2.20
N ILE A 71 2.92 -6.56 -3.04
CA ILE A 71 2.33 -7.77 -3.62
C ILE A 71 3.35 -8.49 -4.50
N LEU A 72 4.01 -7.78 -5.42
CA LEU A 72 5.02 -8.36 -6.30
C LEU A 72 6.22 -8.90 -5.51
N SER A 73 6.71 -8.15 -4.54
CA SER A 73 7.83 -8.57 -3.68
C SER A 73 7.49 -9.81 -2.84
N SER A 74 6.23 -9.98 -2.46
CA SER A 74 5.77 -11.11 -1.66
C SER A 74 5.49 -12.37 -2.47
N ALA A 75 5.43 -12.30 -3.81
CA ALA A 75 4.98 -13.41 -4.67
C ALA A 75 5.85 -14.68 -4.50
N GLY A 76 7.17 -14.53 -4.37
CA GLY A 76 8.10 -15.63 -4.11
C GLY A 76 8.55 -15.75 -2.66
N ALA A 77 7.99 -14.95 -1.75
CA ALA A 77 8.42 -14.89 -0.35
C ALA A 77 7.61 -15.84 0.55
N ASN A 78 8.02 -15.93 1.81
CA ASN A 78 7.34 -16.72 2.84
C ASN A 78 5.92 -16.18 3.15
N LYS A 79 5.14 -16.94 3.90
CA LYS A 79 3.75 -16.61 4.23
C LYS A 79 3.62 -15.32 5.03
N THR A 80 4.56 -15.04 5.91
CA THR A 80 4.59 -13.79 6.71
C THR A 80 4.68 -12.57 5.81
N ALA A 81 5.54 -12.58 4.79
CA ALA A 81 5.65 -11.49 3.82
C ALA A 81 4.36 -11.33 2.97
N LYS A 82 3.73 -12.44 2.56
CA LYS A 82 2.44 -12.42 1.85
C LYS A 82 1.33 -11.83 2.74
N ARG A 83 1.26 -12.22 4.03
CA ARG A 83 0.30 -11.65 4.99
C ARG A 83 0.52 -10.16 5.20
N ALA A 84 1.79 -9.71 5.28
CA ALA A 84 2.11 -8.28 5.35
C ALA A 84 1.62 -7.51 4.11
N ALA A 85 1.79 -8.06 2.90
CA ALA A 85 1.27 -7.46 1.67
C ALA A 85 -0.27 -7.38 1.65
N VAL A 86 -0.96 -8.41 2.15
CA VAL A 86 -2.43 -8.42 2.29
C VAL A 86 -2.89 -7.37 3.30
N ILE A 87 -2.21 -7.24 4.45
CA ILE A 87 -2.53 -6.20 5.44
C ILE A 87 -2.37 -4.81 4.82
N HIS A 88 -1.26 -4.57 4.11
CA HIS A 88 -1.00 -3.30 3.43
C HIS A 88 -2.08 -2.98 2.39
N LEU A 89 -2.45 -3.95 1.55
CA LEU A 89 -3.54 -3.77 0.57
C LEU A 89 -4.87 -3.48 1.26
N SER A 90 -5.24 -4.29 2.26
CA SER A 90 -6.51 -4.13 2.99
C SER A 90 -6.62 -2.77 3.68
N PHE A 91 -5.52 -2.30 4.30
CA PHE A 91 -5.44 -0.99 4.91
C PHE A 91 -5.72 0.14 3.90
N ASN A 92 -5.06 0.11 2.74
CA ASN A 92 -5.22 1.15 1.71
C ASN A 92 -6.59 1.09 1.04
N VAL A 93 -7.12 -0.11 0.76
CA VAL A 93 -8.45 -0.28 0.18
C VAL A 93 -9.54 0.22 1.14
N LEU A 94 -9.47 -0.14 2.43
CA LEU A 94 -10.43 0.34 3.44
C LEU A 94 -10.34 1.85 3.62
N GLY A 95 -9.11 2.40 3.71
CA GLY A 95 -8.91 3.83 3.80
C GLY A 95 -9.48 4.58 2.60
N ALA A 96 -9.19 4.11 1.38
CA ALA A 96 -9.71 4.69 0.15
C ALA A 96 -11.24 4.56 0.05
N ALA A 97 -11.84 3.46 0.51
CA ALA A 97 -13.29 3.27 0.52
C ALA A 97 -13.97 4.25 1.50
N ILE A 98 -13.45 4.37 2.73
CA ILE A 98 -13.99 5.29 3.73
C ILE A 98 -13.92 6.73 3.22
N TYR A 99 -12.74 7.17 2.77
CA TYR A 99 -12.56 8.53 2.23
C TYR A 99 -13.30 8.74 0.92
N GLY A 100 -13.40 7.73 0.08
CA GLY A 100 -14.19 7.77 -1.15
C GLY A 100 -15.66 8.11 -0.88
N VAL A 101 -16.25 7.48 0.13
CA VAL A 101 -17.62 7.77 0.58
C VAL A 101 -17.71 9.18 1.16
N ILE A 102 -16.81 9.54 2.09
CA ILE A 102 -16.78 10.87 2.73
C ILE A 102 -16.66 11.96 1.67
N MET A 103 -15.72 11.83 0.73
CA MET A 103 -15.48 12.85 -0.29
C MET A 103 -16.60 12.89 -1.36
N THR A 104 -17.27 11.76 -1.62
CA THR A 104 -18.46 11.76 -2.49
C THR A 104 -19.59 12.56 -1.87
N ILE A 105 -19.86 12.37 -0.57
CA ILE A 105 -20.86 13.15 0.17
C ILE A 105 -20.45 14.61 0.23
N PHE A 106 -19.19 14.88 0.58
CA PHE A 106 -18.66 16.25 0.67
C PHE A 106 -18.82 17.03 -0.63
N PHE A 107 -18.44 16.45 -1.76
CA PHE A 107 -18.62 17.09 -3.07
C PHE A 107 -20.07 17.12 -3.56
N GLY A 108 -20.93 16.30 -2.99
CA GLY A 108 -22.39 16.43 -3.18
C GLY A 108 -22.98 17.66 -2.49
N ILE A 109 -22.42 18.01 -1.31
CA ILE A 109 -22.82 19.20 -0.54
C ILE A 109 -22.17 20.48 -1.13
N PHE A 110 -20.92 20.38 -1.61
CA PHE A 110 -20.14 21.51 -2.13
C PHE A 110 -19.76 21.30 -3.61
N PRO A 111 -20.74 21.30 -4.53
CA PRO A 111 -20.48 21.00 -5.95
C PRO A 111 -19.58 22.03 -6.63
N ASP A 112 -19.69 23.31 -6.23
CA ASP A 112 -18.87 24.39 -6.80
C ASP A 112 -17.37 24.18 -6.47
N LEU A 113 -17.05 23.74 -5.25
CA LEU A 113 -15.68 23.41 -4.86
C LEU A 113 -15.15 22.21 -5.65
N ALA A 114 -15.99 21.21 -5.88
CA ALA A 114 -15.61 20.02 -6.62
C ALA A 114 -15.03 20.33 -8.01
N MET A 115 -15.54 21.38 -8.66
CA MET A 115 -15.17 21.79 -10.02
C MET A 115 -14.07 22.85 -10.06
N GLN A 116 -13.67 23.44 -8.93
CA GLN A 116 -12.56 24.39 -8.88
C GLN A 116 -11.22 23.70 -9.13
N HIS A 117 -10.27 24.46 -9.66
CA HIS A 117 -8.88 23.99 -9.81
C HIS A 117 -8.23 23.78 -8.45
N ILE A 118 -7.50 22.68 -8.33
CA ILE A 118 -6.71 22.34 -7.14
C ILE A 118 -5.24 22.70 -7.38
N SER A 119 -4.57 23.21 -6.35
CA SER A 119 -3.11 23.46 -6.42
C SER A 119 -2.31 22.19 -6.05
N SER A 120 -1.04 22.15 -6.47
CA SER A 120 -0.12 21.07 -6.11
C SER A 120 0.08 20.94 -4.60
N THR A 121 0.11 22.06 -3.88
CA THR A 121 0.21 22.10 -2.42
C THR A 121 -1.02 21.49 -1.74
N GLN A 122 -2.22 21.78 -2.24
CA GLN A 122 -3.46 21.23 -1.71
C GLN A 122 -3.55 19.71 -1.91
N ILE A 123 -3.02 19.17 -3.02
CA ILE A 123 -2.88 17.72 -3.23
C ILE A 123 -1.98 17.10 -2.16
N SER A 124 -0.82 17.72 -1.89
CA SER A 124 0.11 17.22 -0.85
C SER A 124 -0.51 17.24 0.54
N ILE A 125 -1.21 18.33 0.88
CA ILE A 125 -1.90 18.49 2.17
C ILE A 125 -2.98 17.42 2.31
N PHE A 126 -3.82 17.25 1.29
CA PHE A 126 -4.86 16.22 1.30
C PHE A 126 -4.26 14.82 1.45
N HIS A 127 -3.21 14.50 0.67
CA HIS A 127 -2.53 13.20 0.73
C HIS A 127 -1.99 12.93 2.15
N SER A 128 -1.38 13.93 2.79
CA SER A 128 -0.85 13.80 4.15
C SER A 128 -1.98 13.62 5.18
N ILE A 129 -3.03 14.44 5.10
CA ILE A 129 -4.20 14.34 6.00
C ILE A 129 -4.86 12.96 5.85
N PHE A 130 -5.05 12.50 4.61
CA PHE A 130 -5.61 11.18 4.32
C PHE A 130 -4.79 10.08 5.01
N ASN A 131 -3.48 10.02 4.77
CA ASN A 131 -2.65 8.95 5.32
C ASN A 131 -2.60 8.98 6.86
N VAL A 132 -2.45 10.15 7.46
CA VAL A 132 -2.40 10.28 8.94
C VAL A 132 -3.74 9.89 9.56
N SER A 133 -4.84 10.41 9.03
CA SER A 133 -6.18 10.15 9.60
C SER A 133 -6.63 8.70 9.41
N VAL A 134 -6.34 8.09 8.25
CA VAL A 134 -6.62 6.66 8.03
C VAL A 134 -5.78 5.80 8.99
N THR A 135 -4.52 6.16 9.23
CA THR A 135 -3.67 5.46 10.20
C THR A 135 -4.27 5.53 11.60
N ILE A 136 -4.66 6.72 12.06
CA ILE A 136 -5.28 6.89 13.38
C ILE A 136 -6.60 6.11 13.46
N LEU A 137 -7.41 6.17 12.41
CA LEU A 137 -8.73 5.52 12.37
C LEU A 137 -8.62 3.99 12.37
N LEU A 138 -7.70 3.42 11.59
CA LEU A 138 -7.58 1.97 11.42
C LEU A 138 -6.63 1.31 12.44
N PHE A 139 -5.80 2.08 13.14
CA PHE A 139 -4.87 1.55 14.15
C PHE A 139 -5.57 0.68 15.22
N PRO A 140 -6.72 1.05 15.80
CA PRO A 140 -7.43 0.20 16.76
C PRO A 140 -7.89 -1.14 16.16
N PHE A 141 -8.02 -1.22 14.84
CA PHE A 141 -8.46 -2.41 14.10
C PHE A 141 -7.30 -3.23 13.52
N ALA A 142 -6.05 -2.93 13.89
CA ALA A 142 -4.86 -3.62 13.38
C ALA A 142 -4.96 -5.15 13.55
N ASN A 143 -5.41 -5.62 14.74
CA ASN A 143 -5.61 -7.04 14.99
C ASN A 143 -6.67 -7.70 14.08
N ALA A 144 -7.69 -6.95 13.65
CA ALA A 144 -8.67 -7.45 12.69
C ALA A 144 -8.04 -7.62 11.29
N LEU A 145 -7.18 -6.69 10.87
CA LEU A 145 -6.43 -6.80 9.61
C LEU A 145 -5.46 -7.99 9.63
N VAL A 146 -4.80 -8.24 10.76
CA VAL A 146 -3.94 -9.42 10.95
C VAL A 146 -4.75 -10.71 10.84
N LYS A 147 -5.91 -10.79 11.49
CA LYS A 147 -6.81 -11.96 11.38
C LYS A 147 -7.30 -12.15 9.93
N LEU A 148 -7.69 -11.07 9.25
CA LEU A 148 -8.11 -11.11 7.85
C LEU A 148 -6.98 -11.67 6.96
N SER A 149 -5.74 -11.22 7.16
CA SER A 149 -4.60 -11.73 6.39
C SER A 149 -4.35 -13.22 6.62
N GLY A 150 -4.59 -13.73 7.82
CA GLY A 150 -4.49 -15.16 8.13
C GLY A 150 -5.59 -16.01 7.48
N ILE A 151 -6.79 -15.43 7.27
CA ILE A 151 -7.88 -16.10 6.55
C ILE A 151 -7.54 -16.21 5.05
N ILE A 152 -6.95 -15.15 4.47
CA ILE A 152 -6.59 -15.09 3.04
C ILE A 152 -5.35 -15.95 2.75
N ILE A 153 -4.35 -15.85 3.60
CA ILE A 153 -3.10 -16.63 3.49
C ILE A 153 -3.09 -17.63 4.65
N HIS A 154 -3.59 -18.82 4.36
CA HIS A 154 -3.62 -19.91 5.36
C HIS A 154 -2.18 -20.28 5.76
N GLU A 155 -1.96 -20.41 7.06
CA GLU A 155 -0.84 -21.18 7.57
C GLU A 155 -1.18 -22.65 7.30
N ASP A 156 -0.35 -23.35 6.48
CA ASP A 156 -0.26 -24.77 6.64
C ASP A 156 0.30 -24.94 8.05
N VAL A 157 -0.34 -25.76 8.85
CA VAL A 157 0.23 -26.20 10.12
C VAL A 157 1.52 -26.93 9.72
N VAL A 158 2.60 -26.19 9.61
CA VAL A 158 3.93 -26.78 9.76
C VAL A 158 3.91 -27.14 11.22
N GLU A 159 3.81 -28.47 11.50
CA GLU A 159 4.23 -28.98 12.78
C GLU A 159 5.51 -28.21 13.11
N ASP A 160 5.53 -27.55 14.27
CA ASP A 160 6.67 -26.81 14.74
C ASP A 160 7.89 -27.72 14.55
N GLU A 161 8.64 -27.55 13.43
CA GLU A 161 10.05 -27.83 13.47
C GLU A 161 10.52 -26.86 14.54
N GLU A 162 10.71 -27.39 15.75
CA GLU A 162 11.35 -26.70 16.86
C GLU A 162 12.45 -25.86 16.20
N GLU A 163 12.42 -24.54 16.38
CA GLU A 163 13.50 -23.68 15.93
C GLU A 163 14.75 -24.22 16.62
N GLU A 164 15.41 -25.21 15.98
CA GLU A 164 16.69 -25.72 16.43
C GLU A 164 17.56 -24.47 16.57
N GLU A 165 18.05 -24.23 17.78
CA GLU A 165 18.91 -23.09 18.05
C GLU A 165 20.02 -23.06 16.99
N PRO A 166 20.41 -21.82 16.53
CA PRO A 166 21.44 -21.69 15.49
C PRO A 166 22.71 -22.51 15.77
N GLU A 167 23.00 -22.73 17.05
CA GLU A 167 24.10 -23.57 17.54
C GLU A 167 23.87 -25.06 17.23
N GLU A 168 22.67 -25.58 17.40
CA GLU A 168 22.34 -26.99 17.17
C GLU A 168 22.38 -27.32 15.68
N LYS A 169 21.91 -26.36 14.83
CA LYS A 169 22.00 -26.46 13.38
C LYS A 169 23.45 -26.40 12.87
N ALA A 170 24.30 -25.60 13.50
CA ALA A 170 25.74 -25.57 13.19
C ALA A 170 26.46 -26.87 13.61
N LEU A 171 26.10 -27.44 14.77
CA LEU A 171 26.66 -28.70 15.28
C LEU A 171 26.32 -29.90 14.39
N ARG A 172 25.16 -29.91 13.73
CA ARG A 172 24.73 -30.99 12.81
C ARG A 172 25.62 -31.12 11.55
N HIS A 173 26.29 -30.04 11.17
CA HIS A 173 27.19 -29.99 10.01
C HIS A 173 28.65 -30.19 10.39
N LEU A 174 28.98 -30.33 11.68
CA LEU A 174 30.32 -30.62 12.14
C LEU A 174 30.59 -32.14 12.04
N ASP A 175 31.76 -32.48 11.49
CA ASP A 175 32.23 -33.87 11.47
C ASP A 175 32.20 -34.42 12.92
N PRO A 176 31.58 -35.60 13.18
CA PRO A 176 31.55 -36.21 14.52
C PRO A 176 32.91 -36.31 15.20
N ARG A 177 33.99 -36.43 14.42
CA ARG A 177 35.37 -36.46 14.91
C ARG A 177 35.82 -35.14 15.55
N ILE A 178 35.29 -34.02 15.07
CA ILE A 178 35.58 -32.70 15.64
C ILE A 178 34.88 -32.55 17.00
N LEU A 179 33.64 -33.03 17.12
CA LEU A 179 32.89 -33.03 18.39
C LEU A 179 33.57 -33.88 19.45
N GLU A 180 34.12 -35.08 19.06
CA GLU A 180 34.86 -35.98 19.94
C GLU A 180 36.16 -35.34 20.43
N THR A 181 36.87 -34.60 19.56
CA THR A 181 38.12 -33.91 19.91
C THR A 181 37.84 -32.72 20.85
N LEU A 182 36.75 -31.97 20.64
CA LEU A 182 36.35 -30.86 21.52
C LEU A 182 35.94 -31.35 22.92
N SER A 183 35.26 -32.48 23.02
CA SER A 183 34.90 -33.08 24.31
C SER A 183 36.13 -33.56 25.11
N LEU A 184 37.16 -34.05 24.44
CA LEU A 184 38.42 -34.45 25.09
C LEU A 184 39.23 -33.27 25.60
N ILE A 185 39.17 -32.11 24.97
CA ILE A 185 39.85 -30.90 25.40
C ILE A 185 39.20 -30.33 26.66
N HIS A 186 37.86 -30.42 26.78
CA HIS A 186 37.10 -29.89 27.93
C HIS A 186 37.24 -30.76 29.21
N ILE A 187 37.70 -32.02 29.10
CA ILE A 187 37.90 -32.93 30.23
C ILE A 187 39.34 -32.80 30.81
N SER A 188 40.24 -32.07 30.14
CA SER A 188 41.66 -31.95 30.54
C SER A 188 41.98 -30.64 31.30
N GLU A 189 40.98 -29.80 31.64
CA GLU A 189 41.10 -28.72 32.60
C GLU A 189 40.40 -29.07 33.92
#